data_a61c390478d9fd82a5c4486a81097e4d
#
_entry.id   a61c390478d9fd82a5c4486a81097e4d
#
_cell.length_a   1.000
_cell.length_b   1.000
_cell.length_c   1.000
_cell.angle_alpha   90.00
_cell.angle_beta   90.00
_cell.angle_gamma   90.00
#
_symmetry.space_group_name_H-M   'P 1'
#
loop_
_entity.id
_entity.type
_entity.pdbx_description
1 polymer ?
#
loop_
_entity_poly.entity_id
_entity_poly.type
_entity_poly.pdbx_seq_one_letter_code
_entity_poly.pdbx_strand_id
1 'polypeptide(L)'
;IRGVPSWRGRLRAALPIFRALCFASLVIALARPQLNLKEEEVKADGIDIMLVMDLSSSMLAQDFNPDRLEVSKRVAADFVEKRPYDRIGLVVFAGEAFTQCPLTTDHRIIKDFLAGLECGILEDGTAIGMGLATGVNRMKDSKAKSKIVILLTDGVNNAGYIKPITAAEIAREFQVKVYTIGIGTTGDALTPVSRRSDGRYIFGLARVEIDEALMRQIAEMTGGQYY
;
A
#
# COMPACT_ATOMS: atom_id res chain seq x y z
N ILE A 1 -47.25 -6.78 -74.41
CA ILE A 1 -45.83 -6.44 -74.49
C ILE A 1 -45.35 -6.18 -73.02
N ARG A 2 -44.73 -7.16 -72.37
CA ARG A 2 -44.16 -7.02 -71.01
C ARG A 2 -42.85 -6.24 -71.10
N GLY A 3 -42.89 -5.01 -70.62
CA GLY A 3 -41.72 -4.14 -70.59
C GLY A 3 -40.60 -4.74 -69.74
N VAL A 4 -39.38 -4.83 -70.30
CA VAL A 4 -38.16 -5.25 -69.59
C VAL A 4 -37.92 -4.29 -68.43
N PRO A 5 -37.77 -4.77 -67.20
CA PRO A 5 -37.56 -3.87 -66.02
C PRO A 5 -36.23 -3.13 -66.22
N SER A 6 -36.35 -1.82 -66.44
CA SER A 6 -35.17 -0.97 -66.63
C SER A 6 -34.37 -0.91 -65.33
N TRP A 7 -33.04 -0.92 -65.39
CA TRP A 7 -32.13 -0.82 -64.25
C TRP A 7 -32.47 0.37 -63.35
N ARG A 8 -32.94 1.46 -63.95
CA ARG A 8 -33.43 2.66 -63.21
C ARG A 8 -34.63 2.37 -62.31
N GLY A 9 -35.54 1.44 -62.71
CA GLY A 9 -36.66 1.02 -61.87
C GLY A 9 -36.22 0.21 -60.67
N ARG A 10 -35.24 -0.68 -60.84
CA ARG A 10 -34.63 -1.45 -59.71
C ARG A 10 -33.87 -0.55 -58.74
N LEU A 11 -33.16 0.48 -59.23
CA LEU A 11 -32.50 1.45 -58.36
C LEU A 11 -33.50 2.26 -57.52
N ARG A 12 -34.63 2.67 -58.10
CA ARG A 12 -35.69 3.40 -57.36
C ARG A 12 -36.34 2.54 -56.27
N ALA A 13 -36.47 1.24 -56.47
CA ALA A 13 -36.99 0.31 -55.47
C ALA A 13 -35.97 0.04 -54.33
N ALA A 14 -34.65 0.17 -54.58
CA ALA A 14 -33.61 0.02 -53.58
C ALA A 14 -33.43 1.26 -52.66
N LEU A 15 -33.85 2.45 -53.10
CA LEU A 15 -33.70 3.69 -52.33
C LEU A 15 -34.30 3.64 -50.93
N PRO A 16 -35.55 3.14 -50.71
CA PRO A 16 -36.09 3.07 -49.35
C PRO A 16 -35.34 2.09 -48.46
N ILE A 17 -34.77 1.01 -49.01
CA ILE A 17 -33.91 0.05 -48.27
C ILE A 17 -32.63 0.71 -47.85
N PHE A 18 -31.98 1.49 -48.70
CA PHE A 18 -30.78 2.25 -48.33
C PHE A 18 -31.07 3.29 -47.25
N ARG A 19 -32.21 3.98 -47.33
CA ARG A 19 -32.61 4.93 -46.28
C ARG A 19 -32.86 4.26 -44.93
N ALA A 20 -33.51 3.10 -44.93
CA ALA A 20 -33.73 2.32 -43.71
C ALA A 20 -32.41 1.83 -43.09
N LEU A 21 -31.46 1.35 -43.91
CA LEU A 21 -30.13 0.94 -43.48
C LEU A 21 -29.31 2.10 -42.90
N CYS A 22 -29.32 3.28 -43.54
CA CYS A 22 -28.66 4.47 -43.01
C CYS A 22 -29.27 4.89 -41.66
N PHE A 23 -30.60 4.82 -41.55
CA PHE A 23 -31.26 5.18 -40.26
C PHE A 23 -30.94 4.16 -39.19
N ALA A 24 -30.93 2.88 -39.48
CA ALA A 24 -30.54 1.82 -38.54
C ALA A 24 -29.08 1.97 -38.08
N SER A 25 -28.15 2.26 -39.02
CA SER A 25 -26.76 2.47 -38.67
C SER A 25 -26.56 3.72 -37.78
N LEU A 26 -27.34 4.77 -38.02
CA LEU A 26 -27.31 6.00 -37.21
C LEU A 26 -27.84 5.73 -35.77
N VAL A 27 -28.90 4.94 -35.66
CA VAL A 27 -29.43 4.52 -34.34
C VAL A 27 -28.39 3.68 -33.57
N ILE A 28 -27.73 2.73 -34.26
CA ILE A 28 -26.69 1.91 -33.63
C ILE A 28 -25.49 2.77 -33.22
N ALA A 29 -25.08 3.75 -34.02
CA ALA A 29 -24.01 4.67 -33.69
C ALA A 29 -24.35 5.57 -32.49
N LEU A 30 -25.60 6.04 -32.41
CA LEU A 30 -26.08 6.82 -31.26
C LEU A 30 -26.24 5.99 -29.98
N ALA A 31 -26.61 4.73 -30.11
CA ALA A 31 -26.76 3.79 -28.98
C ALA A 31 -25.40 3.48 -28.30
N ARG A 32 -24.25 3.80 -28.96
CA ARG A 32 -22.90 3.54 -28.42
C ARG A 32 -22.82 2.19 -27.69
N PRO A 33 -23.03 1.04 -28.35
CA PRO A 33 -22.94 -0.24 -27.67
C PRO A 33 -21.55 -0.36 -27.04
N GLN A 34 -21.47 -0.19 -25.72
CA GLN A 34 -20.24 -0.43 -24.97
C GLN A 34 -20.20 -1.92 -24.65
N LEU A 35 -19.17 -2.58 -25.12
CA LEU A 35 -18.80 -3.86 -24.55
C LEU A 35 -18.32 -3.59 -23.14
N ASN A 36 -19.18 -3.77 -22.16
CA ASN A 36 -18.72 -3.95 -20.80
C ASN A 36 -17.90 -5.25 -20.83
N LEU A 37 -16.58 -5.11 -20.99
CA LEU A 37 -15.68 -6.11 -20.47
C LEU A 37 -16.00 -6.14 -18.99
N LYS A 38 -16.84 -7.09 -18.55
CA LYS A 38 -16.84 -7.48 -17.15
C LYS A 38 -15.37 -7.82 -16.88
N GLU A 39 -14.66 -6.94 -16.18
CA GLU A 39 -13.57 -7.41 -15.37
C GLU A 39 -14.20 -8.56 -14.57
N GLU A 40 -13.87 -9.78 -14.93
CA GLU A 40 -14.04 -10.88 -14.01
C GLU A 40 -13.27 -10.39 -12.79
N GLU A 41 -14.01 -9.95 -11.77
CA GLU A 41 -13.47 -9.93 -10.42
C GLU A 41 -12.99 -11.36 -10.21
N VAL A 42 -11.72 -11.58 -10.52
CA VAL A 42 -11.02 -12.75 -10.01
C VAL A 42 -11.11 -12.56 -8.50
N LYS A 43 -12.14 -13.15 -7.91
CA LYS A 43 -12.21 -13.34 -6.47
C LYS A 43 -11.12 -14.34 -6.10
N ALA A 44 -9.87 -13.94 -6.35
CA ALA A 44 -8.80 -14.49 -5.59
C ALA A 44 -9.14 -14.13 -4.14
N ASP A 45 -9.26 -15.13 -3.28
CA ASP A 45 -9.43 -14.96 -1.84
C ASP A 45 -8.15 -14.31 -1.25
N GLY A 46 -7.76 -13.16 -1.83
CA GLY A 46 -6.63 -12.36 -1.42
C GLY A 46 -6.85 -11.82 -0.01
N ILE A 47 -5.78 -11.68 0.71
CA ILE A 47 -5.78 -11.05 2.03
C ILE A 47 -5.45 -9.56 1.90
N ASP A 48 -5.87 -8.79 2.90
CA ASP A 48 -5.52 -7.38 3.00
C ASP A 48 -4.30 -7.23 3.89
N ILE A 49 -3.28 -6.58 3.36
CA ILE A 49 -2.00 -6.37 4.05
C ILE A 49 -1.70 -4.88 4.10
N MET A 50 -1.47 -4.34 5.30
CA MET A 50 -1.01 -2.99 5.48
C MET A 50 0.45 -3.01 5.95
N LEU A 51 1.35 -2.50 5.13
CA LEU A 51 2.73 -2.25 5.51
C LEU A 51 2.76 -0.96 6.34
N VAL A 52 3.36 -1.02 7.52
CA VAL A 52 3.52 0.13 8.42
C VAL A 52 5.02 0.29 8.64
N MET A 53 5.60 1.32 8.01
CA MET A 53 7.05 1.51 7.95
C MET A 53 7.48 2.73 8.76
N ASP A 54 8.52 2.53 9.52
CA ASP A 54 9.18 3.56 10.31
C ASP A 54 10.07 4.44 9.41
N LEU A 55 9.91 5.76 9.50
CA LEU A 55 10.73 6.77 8.85
C LEU A 55 11.44 7.70 9.86
N SER A 56 11.55 7.27 11.11
CA SER A 56 12.33 8.01 12.12
C SER A 56 13.81 8.08 11.74
N SER A 57 14.50 9.04 12.32
CA SER A 57 15.93 9.23 12.02
C SER A 57 16.81 8.03 12.42
N SER A 58 16.38 7.21 13.41
CA SER A 58 17.08 5.97 13.78
C SER A 58 17.18 4.95 12.64
N MET A 59 16.22 4.99 11.70
CA MET A 59 16.24 4.12 10.51
C MET A 59 17.36 4.46 9.51
N LEU A 60 18.07 5.58 9.69
CA LEU A 60 19.31 5.90 8.96
C LEU A 60 20.58 5.31 9.62
N ALA A 61 20.44 4.54 10.69
CA ALA A 61 21.58 3.88 11.31
C ALA A 61 22.24 2.89 10.33
N GLN A 62 23.59 2.90 10.33
CA GLN A 62 24.42 2.15 9.38
C GLN A 62 24.94 0.85 10.01
N ASP A 63 24.12 0.16 10.76
CA ASP A 63 24.37 -1.21 11.20
C ASP A 63 24.00 -2.24 10.11
N PHE A 64 23.28 -1.79 9.08
CA PHE A 64 23.07 -2.50 7.80
C PHE A 64 23.62 -1.67 6.63
N ASN A 65 23.87 -2.32 5.51
CA ASN A 65 24.39 -1.65 4.32
C ASN A 65 23.26 -1.43 3.26
N PRO A 66 22.94 -0.17 2.89
CA PRO A 66 23.57 1.10 3.32
C PRO A 66 23.08 1.58 4.70
N ASP A 67 21.79 1.37 5.03
CA ASP A 67 21.15 1.71 6.29
C ASP A 67 19.88 0.85 6.49
N ARG A 68 19.24 0.99 7.66
CA ARG A 68 18.04 0.22 8.02
C ARG A 68 16.86 0.51 7.10
N LEU A 69 16.67 1.77 6.69
CA LEU A 69 15.55 2.17 5.84
C LEU A 69 15.65 1.50 4.47
N GLU A 70 16.82 1.55 3.83
CA GLU A 70 17.02 0.94 2.50
C GLU A 70 16.86 -0.58 2.53
N VAL A 71 17.29 -1.23 3.62
CA VAL A 71 17.05 -2.67 3.82
C VAL A 71 15.55 -2.94 3.99
N SER A 72 14.84 -2.12 4.78
CA SER A 72 13.39 -2.24 4.97
C SER A 72 12.62 -2.11 3.67
N LYS A 73 12.97 -1.11 2.84
CA LYS A 73 12.38 -0.91 1.50
C LYS A 73 12.57 -2.14 0.62
N ARG A 74 13.77 -2.70 0.60
CA ARG A 74 14.10 -3.88 -0.20
C ARG A 74 13.29 -5.09 0.25
N VAL A 75 13.25 -5.36 1.55
CA VAL A 75 12.48 -6.48 2.12
C VAL A 75 10.99 -6.31 1.84
N ALA A 76 10.46 -5.10 2.01
CA ALA A 76 9.06 -4.79 1.71
C ALA A 76 8.75 -4.96 0.22
N ALA A 77 9.60 -4.49 -0.68
CA ALA A 77 9.43 -4.65 -2.13
C ALA A 77 9.45 -6.12 -2.57
N ASP A 78 10.39 -6.91 -2.06
CA ASP A 78 10.48 -8.35 -2.31
C ASP A 78 9.25 -9.09 -1.77
N PHE A 79 8.73 -8.66 -0.62
CA PHE A 79 7.50 -9.20 -0.05
C PHE A 79 6.30 -8.92 -0.96
N VAL A 80 6.14 -7.68 -1.43
CA VAL A 80 5.07 -7.25 -2.33
C VAL A 80 5.08 -8.06 -3.63
N GLU A 81 6.26 -8.30 -4.20
CA GLU A 81 6.40 -9.03 -5.46
C GLU A 81 5.94 -10.49 -5.36
N LYS A 82 6.09 -11.11 -4.19
CA LYS A 82 5.67 -12.50 -3.94
C LYS A 82 4.17 -12.66 -3.65
N ARG A 83 3.39 -11.59 -3.70
CA ARG A 83 1.97 -11.54 -3.28
C ARG A 83 1.02 -11.01 -4.36
N PRO A 84 1.02 -11.56 -5.59
CA PRO A 84 0.37 -10.96 -6.76
C PRO A 84 -1.16 -10.79 -6.64
N TYR A 85 -1.80 -11.49 -5.71
CA TYR A 85 -3.27 -11.50 -5.56
C TYR A 85 -3.78 -10.76 -4.33
N ASP A 86 -2.86 -10.34 -3.43
CA ASP A 86 -3.22 -9.66 -2.19
C ASP A 86 -3.39 -8.15 -2.43
N ARG A 87 -4.27 -7.50 -1.66
CA ARG A 87 -4.32 -6.04 -1.63
C ARG A 87 -3.31 -5.54 -0.59
N ILE A 88 -2.44 -4.67 -1.02
CA ILE A 88 -1.40 -4.12 -0.16
C ILE A 88 -1.56 -2.61 -0.06
N GLY A 89 -1.43 -2.06 1.12
CA GLY A 89 -1.38 -0.63 1.38
C GLY A 89 -0.10 -0.26 2.14
N LEU A 90 0.17 1.04 2.22
CA LEU A 90 1.37 1.56 2.86
C LEU A 90 1.02 2.73 3.79
N VAL A 91 1.39 2.57 5.05
CA VAL A 91 1.40 3.62 6.06
C VAL A 91 2.86 3.87 6.43
N VAL A 92 3.22 5.11 6.61
CA VAL A 92 4.53 5.51 7.11
C VAL A 92 4.36 6.29 8.41
N PHE A 93 5.32 6.18 9.31
CA PHE A 93 5.28 6.93 10.55
C PHE A 93 6.68 7.36 11.00
N ALA A 94 6.72 8.42 11.78
CA ALA A 94 7.84 8.93 12.55
C ALA A 94 7.26 9.53 13.85
N GLY A 95 7.39 10.81 14.14
CA GLY A 95 6.66 11.47 15.24
C GLY A 95 5.14 11.49 15.05
N GLU A 96 4.69 11.39 13.82
CA GLU A 96 3.28 11.25 13.39
C GLU A 96 3.13 10.12 12.38
N ALA A 97 1.89 9.78 12.01
CA ALA A 97 1.61 8.70 11.06
C ALA A 97 0.76 9.17 9.88
N PHE A 98 1.12 8.71 8.67
CA PHE A 98 0.48 9.09 7.43
C PHE A 98 0.21 7.88 6.53
N THR A 99 -0.95 7.87 5.85
CA THR A 99 -1.26 6.85 4.84
C THR A 99 -0.66 7.25 3.51
N GLN A 100 0.40 6.59 3.11
CA GLN A 100 1.10 6.84 1.84
C GLN A 100 0.32 6.25 0.66
N CYS A 101 -0.22 5.03 0.83
CA CYS A 101 -1.04 4.38 -0.17
C CYS A 101 -2.16 3.57 0.49
N PRO A 102 -3.44 3.75 0.07
CA PRO A 102 -4.51 2.86 0.50
C PRO A 102 -4.34 1.46 -0.06
N LEU A 103 -5.15 0.50 0.43
CA LEU A 103 -5.15 -0.88 -0.09
C LEU A 103 -5.41 -0.92 -1.59
N THR A 104 -4.48 -1.47 -2.35
CA THR A 104 -4.54 -1.60 -3.80
C THR A 104 -4.01 -2.96 -4.27
N THR A 105 -4.45 -3.42 -5.42
CA THR A 105 -3.88 -4.56 -6.15
C THR A 105 -2.79 -4.14 -7.13
N ASP A 106 -2.60 -2.84 -7.36
CA ASP A 106 -1.50 -2.34 -8.21
C ASP A 106 -0.20 -2.25 -7.40
N HIS A 107 0.56 -3.34 -7.42
CA HIS A 107 1.82 -3.46 -6.69
C HIS A 107 2.94 -2.60 -7.26
N ARG A 108 2.80 -2.07 -8.50
CA ARG A 108 3.79 -1.12 -9.06
C ARG A 108 3.75 0.18 -8.30
N ILE A 109 2.54 0.69 -8.02
CA ILE A 109 2.35 1.90 -7.23
C ILE A 109 2.97 1.75 -5.83
N ILE A 110 2.77 0.59 -5.17
CA ILE A 110 3.37 0.33 -3.86
C ILE A 110 4.90 0.34 -3.94
N LYS A 111 5.49 -0.32 -4.94
CA LYS A 111 6.95 -0.34 -5.13
C LYS A 111 7.52 1.04 -5.43
N ASP A 112 6.82 1.86 -6.22
CA ASP A 112 7.21 3.23 -6.51
C ASP A 112 7.19 4.10 -5.24
N PHE A 113 6.16 3.97 -4.41
CA PHE A 113 6.13 4.66 -3.12
C PHE A 113 7.22 4.17 -2.16
N LEU A 114 7.45 2.85 -2.05
CA LEU A 114 8.54 2.30 -1.24
C LEU A 114 9.90 2.85 -1.67
N ALA A 115 10.17 2.91 -2.96
CA ALA A 115 11.43 3.44 -3.48
C ALA A 115 11.64 4.93 -3.13
N GLY A 116 10.55 5.71 -3.09
CA GLY A 116 10.58 7.15 -2.80
C GLY A 116 10.53 7.51 -1.31
N LEU A 117 10.52 6.54 -0.39
CA LEU A 117 10.52 6.85 1.05
C LEU A 117 11.87 7.45 1.50
N GLU A 118 11.80 8.49 2.30
CA GLU A 118 12.96 9.17 2.88
C GLU A 118 12.68 9.57 4.32
N CYS A 119 13.69 9.48 5.20
CA CYS A 119 13.60 10.03 6.55
C CYS A 119 13.62 11.56 6.51
N GLY A 120 12.88 12.18 7.45
CA GLY A 120 12.84 13.65 7.59
C GLY A 120 11.75 14.35 6.78
N ILE A 121 10.87 13.60 6.11
CA ILE A 121 9.61 14.10 5.51
C ILE A 121 8.59 14.42 6.62
N LEU A 122 8.53 13.56 7.64
CA LEU A 122 7.69 13.72 8.82
C LEU A 122 8.51 14.33 9.96
N GLU A 123 7.83 14.87 10.98
CA GLU A 123 8.46 15.30 12.22
C GLU A 123 9.19 14.11 12.86
N ASP A 124 10.41 14.33 13.34
CA ASP A 124 11.24 13.26 13.86
C ASP A 124 10.67 12.71 15.20
N GLY A 125 10.92 11.45 15.41
CA GLY A 125 10.37 10.69 16.53
C GLY A 125 9.85 9.34 16.06
N THR A 126 9.45 8.47 17.00
CA THR A 126 8.99 7.11 16.69
C THR A 126 7.66 6.84 17.40
N ALA A 127 6.55 7.11 16.69
CA ALA A 127 5.19 6.97 17.19
C ALA A 127 4.55 5.65 16.73
N ILE A 128 5.06 4.51 17.19
CA ILE A 128 4.62 3.16 16.80
C ILE A 128 3.11 2.99 16.97
N GLY A 129 2.56 3.45 18.11
CA GLY A 129 1.12 3.35 18.37
C GLY A 129 0.27 4.11 17.37
N MET A 130 0.75 5.27 16.88
CA MET A 130 0.07 6.05 15.83
C MET A 130 0.13 5.34 14.48
N GLY A 131 1.31 4.82 14.11
CA GLY A 131 1.50 4.04 12.87
C GLY A 131 0.58 2.83 12.84
N LEU A 132 0.59 2.04 13.91
CA LEU A 132 -0.24 0.84 14.03
C LEU A 132 -1.75 1.18 14.01
N ALA A 133 -2.19 2.17 14.80
CA ALA A 133 -3.60 2.58 14.84
C ALA A 133 -4.06 3.11 13.47
N THR A 134 -3.22 3.86 12.75
CA THR A 134 -3.51 4.32 11.38
C THR A 134 -3.65 3.14 10.42
N GLY A 135 -2.74 2.17 10.47
CA GLY A 135 -2.80 0.96 9.66
C GLY A 135 -4.09 0.15 9.91
N VAL A 136 -4.44 -0.07 11.17
CA VAL A 136 -5.68 -0.76 11.57
C VAL A 136 -6.92 0.00 11.10
N ASN A 137 -6.94 1.34 11.25
CA ASN A 137 -8.07 2.16 10.81
C ASN A 137 -8.33 2.05 9.30
N ARG A 138 -7.28 1.87 8.48
CA ARG A 138 -7.43 1.66 7.03
C ARG A 138 -8.01 0.29 6.65
N MET A 139 -8.03 -0.64 7.60
CA MET A 139 -8.50 -2.01 7.40
C MET A 139 -9.81 -2.33 8.13
N LYS A 140 -10.31 -1.42 8.97
CA LYS A 140 -11.51 -1.68 9.79
C LYS A 140 -12.75 -2.08 8.97
N ASP A 141 -12.95 -1.45 7.81
CA ASP A 141 -14.09 -1.68 6.93
C ASP A 141 -13.82 -2.73 5.84
N SER A 142 -12.65 -3.36 5.88
CA SER A 142 -12.28 -4.41 4.93
C SER A 142 -13.14 -5.65 5.11
N LYS A 143 -13.62 -6.21 3.99
CA LYS A 143 -14.38 -7.46 3.91
C LYS A 143 -13.49 -8.68 3.62
N ALA A 144 -12.16 -8.50 3.60
CA ALA A 144 -11.23 -9.61 3.38
C ALA A 144 -11.33 -10.65 4.50
N LYS A 145 -11.15 -11.93 4.17
CA LYS A 145 -11.16 -13.03 5.14
C LYS A 145 -10.04 -12.91 6.18
N SER A 146 -8.93 -12.29 5.79
CA SER A 146 -7.78 -12.07 6.67
C SER A 146 -7.26 -10.66 6.49
N LYS A 147 -6.99 -10.00 7.61
CA LYS A 147 -6.45 -8.64 7.70
C LYS A 147 -5.13 -8.68 8.46
N ILE A 148 -4.07 -8.18 7.84
CA ILE A 148 -2.72 -8.27 8.36
C ILE A 148 -2.06 -6.89 8.34
N VAL A 149 -1.46 -6.51 9.45
CA VAL A 149 -0.49 -5.40 9.51
C VAL A 149 0.91 -6.00 9.62
N ILE A 150 1.84 -5.46 8.85
CA ILE A 150 3.27 -5.75 8.99
C ILE A 150 3.93 -4.46 9.43
N LEU A 151 4.39 -4.44 10.67
CA LEU A 151 5.07 -3.31 11.30
C LEU A 151 6.58 -3.51 11.16
N LEU A 152 7.26 -2.57 10.50
CA LEU A 152 8.71 -2.55 10.29
C LEU A 152 9.29 -1.34 11.06
N THR A 153 10.06 -1.60 12.11
CA THR A 153 10.61 -0.56 12.99
C THR A 153 11.79 -1.10 13.78
N ASP A 154 12.59 -0.22 14.37
CA ASP A 154 13.58 -0.59 15.39
C ASP A 154 12.97 -0.77 16.81
N GLY A 155 11.69 -0.46 16.97
CA GLY A 155 10.89 -0.78 18.15
C GLY A 155 11.00 0.20 19.32
N VAL A 156 11.80 1.25 19.25
CA VAL A 156 11.95 2.21 20.35
C VAL A 156 10.91 3.34 20.24
N ASN A 157 9.77 3.16 20.92
CA ASN A 157 8.70 4.17 20.91
C ASN A 157 9.04 5.35 21.82
N ASN A 158 9.12 6.56 21.26
CA ASN A 158 9.45 7.79 21.99
C ASN A 158 8.51 8.97 21.71
N ALA A 159 7.54 8.80 20.79
CA ALA A 159 6.62 9.85 20.37
C ALA A 159 5.17 9.33 20.24
N GLY A 160 4.26 10.24 19.92
CA GLY A 160 2.85 9.94 19.67
C GLY A 160 2.00 9.90 20.96
N TYR A 161 0.69 10.10 20.79
CA TYR A 161 -0.28 10.11 21.89
C TYR A 161 -1.04 8.79 22.06
N ILE A 162 -0.94 7.87 21.10
CA ILE A 162 -1.47 6.50 21.21
C ILE A 162 -0.33 5.57 21.63
N LYS A 163 -0.51 4.89 22.76
CA LYS A 163 0.47 3.89 23.21
C LYS A 163 0.45 2.67 22.28
N PRO A 164 1.61 2.05 21.97
CA PRO A 164 1.67 0.88 21.12
C PRO A 164 0.77 -0.28 21.56
N ILE A 165 0.70 -0.54 22.85
CA ILE A 165 -0.16 -1.58 23.43
C ILE A 165 -1.64 -1.28 23.21
N THR A 166 -2.06 -0.02 23.39
CA THR A 166 -3.45 0.38 23.08
C THR A 166 -3.80 0.19 21.62
N ALA A 167 -2.86 0.50 20.70
CA ALA A 167 -3.05 0.25 19.27
C ALA A 167 -3.15 -1.26 18.96
N ALA A 168 -2.40 -2.11 19.68
CA ALA A 168 -2.50 -3.58 19.55
C ALA A 168 -3.85 -4.11 20.09
N GLU A 169 -4.38 -3.54 21.18
CA GLU A 169 -5.73 -3.85 21.67
C GLU A 169 -6.80 -3.52 20.61
N ILE A 170 -6.70 -2.34 19.99
CA ILE A 170 -7.57 -1.94 18.88
C ILE A 170 -7.43 -2.92 17.70
N ALA A 171 -6.21 -3.29 17.34
CA ALA A 171 -5.98 -4.26 16.25
C ALA A 171 -6.67 -5.61 16.53
N ARG A 172 -6.57 -6.10 17.77
CA ARG A 172 -7.24 -7.34 18.20
C ARG A 172 -8.76 -7.22 18.11
N GLU A 173 -9.35 -6.10 18.52
CA GLU A 173 -10.79 -5.86 18.45
C GLU A 173 -11.31 -5.91 17.00
N PHE A 174 -10.55 -5.34 16.07
CA PHE A 174 -10.87 -5.38 14.64
C PHE A 174 -10.41 -6.66 13.93
N GLN A 175 -9.94 -7.66 14.67
CA GLN A 175 -9.44 -8.94 14.14
C GLN A 175 -8.32 -8.75 13.10
N VAL A 176 -7.44 -7.77 13.32
CA VAL A 176 -6.26 -7.51 12.52
C VAL A 176 -5.06 -8.16 13.19
N LYS A 177 -4.40 -9.09 12.51
CA LYS A 177 -3.15 -9.69 12.98
C LYS A 177 -1.99 -8.76 12.72
N VAL A 178 -1.13 -8.57 13.71
CA VAL A 178 0.06 -7.72 13.56
C VAL A 178 1.31 -8.59 13.60
N TYR A 179 2.04 -8.59 12.49
CA TYR A 179 3.39 -9.12 12.42
C TYR A 179 4.38 -7.98 12.62
N THR A 180 5.33 -8.18 13.49
CA THR A 180 6.36 -7.16 13.78
C THR A 180 7.71 -7.65 13.29
N ILE A 181 8.43 -6.78 12.58
CA ILE A 181 9.77 -7.05 12.04
C ILE A 181 10.71 -6.04 12.66
N GLY A 182 11.62 -6.53 13.50
CA GLY A 182 12.67 -5.73 14.12
C GLY A 182 13.82 -5.49 13.14
N ILE A 183 14.14 -4.22 12.91
CA ILE A 183 15.19 -3.84 11.97
C ILE A 183 16.29 -3.11 12.73
N GLY A 184 17.39 -3.80 12.92
CA GLY A 184 18.56 -3.27 13.62
C GLY A 184 19.41 -4.35 14.26
N THR A 185 20.46 -3.92 14.89
CA THR A 185 21.32 -4.75 15.74
C THR A 185 21.42 -4.10 17.13
N THR A 186 21.91 -4.85 18.10
CA THR A 186 22.24 -4.30 19.42
C THR A 186 23.75 -4.05 19.47
N GLY A 187 24.16 -2.80 19.76
CA GLY A 187 25.57 -2.45 19.84
C GLY A 187 25.86 -1.01 19.43
N ASP A 188 27.08 -0.72 19.04
CA ASP A 188 27.48 0.61 18.57
C ASP A 188 27.34 0.68 17.03
N ALA A 189 26.60 1.68 16.54
CA ALA A 189 26.44 1.93 15.12
C ALA A 189 26.59 3.43 14.80
N LEU A 190 26.94 3.74 13.55
CA LEU A 190 26.85 5.10 13.04
C LEU A 190 25.37 5.45 12.87
N THR A 191 24.90 6.39 13.69
CA THR A 191 23.49 6.82 13.68
C THR A 191 23.42 8.34 13.66
N PRO A 192 22.32 8.94 13.14
CA PRO A 192 22.10 10.37 13.23
C PRO A 192 22.07 10.83 14.70
N VAL A 193 22.99 11.71 15.09
CA VAL A 193 23.06 12.28 16.45
C VAL A 193 22.53 13.71 16.49
N SER A 194 22.48 14.40 15.36
CA SER A 194 21.88 15.74 15.26
C SER A 194 21.54 16.05 13.79
N ARG A 195 20.70 17.09 13.61
CA ARG A 195 20.37 17.62 12.29
C ARG A 195 20.85 19.04 12.16
N ARG A 196 21.55 19.38 11.08
CA ARG A 196 21.99 20.73 10.76
C ARG A 196 20.82 21.60 10.35
N SER A 197 21.01 22.91 10.37
CA SER A 197 20.05 23.92 9.88
C SER A 197 19.79 23.79 8.36
N ASP A 198 20.71 23.18 7.60
CA ASP A 198 20.55 22.86 6.18
C ASP A 198 19.79 21.54 5.94
N GLY A 199 19.29 20.89 6.98
CA GLY A 199 18.53 19.62 6.91
C GLY A 199 19.38 18.36 6.88
N ARG A 200 20.71 18.44 6.78
CA ARG A 200 21.58 17.26 6.74
C ARG A 200 21.78 16.66 8.12
N TYR A 201 21.83 15.35 8.17
CA TYR A 201 22.13 14.61 9.41
C TYR A 201 23.63 14.57 9.67
N ILE A 202 24.00 14.73 10.95
CA ILE A 202 25.35 14.51 11.45
C ILE A 202 25.36 13.14 12.09
N PHE A 203 26.23 12.27 11.60
CA PHE A 203 26.37 10.91 12.10
C PHE A 203 27.46 10.84 13.17
N GLY A 204 27.22 10.03 14.19
CA GLY A 204 28.14 9.71 15.25
C GLY A 204 27.95 8.29 15.73
N LEU A 205 28.98 7.73 16.35
CA LEU A 205 28.88 6.43 17.02
C LEU A 205 27.99 6.56 18.24
N ALA A 206 26.88 5.83 18.26
CA ALA A 206 26.00 5.75 19.41
C ALA A 206 25.48 4.31 19.56
N ARG A 207 25.14 3.98 20.80
CA ARG A 207 24.55 2.69 21.11
C ARG A 207 23.14 2.64 20.57
N VAL A 208 22.86 1.61 19.76
CA VAL A 208 21.54 1.31 19.20
C VAL A 208 20.96 0.09 19.91
N GLU A 209 19.66 0.11 20.10
CA GLU A 209 18.93 -0.95 20.77
C GLU A 209 17.62 -1.20 19.99
N ILE A 210 17.08 -2.41 20.13
CA ILE A 210 15.78 -2.80 19.60
C ILE A 210 14.88 -3.14 20.79
N ASP A 211 13.68 -2.60 20.85
CA ASP A 211 12.69 -3.01 21.85
C ASP A 211 11.93 -4.27 21.39
N GLU A 212 12.65 -5.39 21.37
CA GLU A 212 12.06 -6.68 21.01
C GLU A 212 10.91 -7.08 21.92
N ALA A 213 10.96 -6.69 23.22
CA ALA A 213 9.94 -7.04 24.19
C ALA A 213 8.59 -6.42 23.80
N LEU A 214 8.58 -5.13 23.46
CA LEU A 214 7.40 -4.44 22.97
C LEU A 214 6.86 -5.04 21.68
N MET A 215 7.75 -5.33 20.73
CA MET A 215 7.36 -5.87 19.43
C MET A 215 6.78 -7.29 19.54
N ARG A 216 7.37 -8.15 20.37
CA ARG A 216 6.82 -9.49 20.67
C ARG A 216 5.47 -9.37 21.35
N GLN A 217 5.32 -8.49 22.31
CA GLN A 217 4.05 -8.27 23.00
C GLN A 217 2.94 -7.83 22.04
N ILE A 218 3.21 -6.87 21.14
CA ILE A 218 2.23 -6.42 20.11
C ILE A 218 1.80 -7.59 19.22
N ALA A 219 2.77 -8.37 18.73
CA ALA A 219 2.50 -9.51 17.86
C ALA A 219 1.66 -10.58 18.56
N GLU A 220 2.04 -11.00 19.77
CA GLU A 220 1.35 -12.03 20.56
C GLU A 220 -0.09 -11.62 20.89
N MET A 221 -0.32 -10.38 21.29
CA MET A 221 -1.66 -9.84 21.63
C MET A 221 -2.64 -9.91 20.48
N THR A 222 -2.15 -9.84 19.24
CA THR A 222 -2.97 -9.82 18.01
C THR A 222 -3.00 -11.16 17.27
N GLY A 223 -2.30 -12.18 17.79
CA GLY A 223 -2.18 -13.51 17.15
C GLY A 223 -1.28 -13.48 15.91
N GLY A 224 -0.34 -12.54 15.83
CA GLY A 224 0.75 -12.50 14.87
C GLY A 224 2.04 -13.09 15.42
N GLN A 225 3.18 -12.68 14.84
CA GLN A 225 4.51 -13.16 15.23
C GLN A 225 5.56 -12.05 15.04
N TYR A 226 6.60 -12.07 15.88
CA TYR A 226 7.80 -11.23 15.77
C TYR A 226 8.87 -11.95 14.95
N TYR A 227 9.58 -11.18 14.11
CA TYR A 227 10.70 -11.62 13.26
C TYR A 227 11.90 -10.68 13.40
#